data_3bf837bf8dcaeb2f280e550fb327d117
#
_entry.id   3bf837bf8dcaeb2f280e550fb327d117
#
_cell.length_a   1.000
_cell.length_b   1.000
_cell.length_c   1.000
_cell.angle_alpha   90.00
_cell.angle_beta   90.00
_cell.angle_gamma   90.00
#
_symmetry.space_group_name_H-M   'P 1'
#
loop_
_entity.id
_entity.type
_entity.pdbx_description
1 polymer ?
#
loop_
_entity_poly.entity_id
_entity_poly.type
_entity_poly.pdbx_seq_one_letter_code
_entity_poly.pdbx_strand_id
1 'polypeptide(L)'
;MKVLYVLDVKQFMYIGQNKRETVCKGVIEDNGVYRPNEMRVGSIVYLMNLLSKLDKEKEEKDIVLCFDSPPVIKRELALKELGIKYKGNRSTPPQHVIYQYDLAKIIFPQIGYNCLIAEGLEADDLIASVVLKYKSVYDSVVIFTEDSDQYYLIDKKTEVQSIRSNGRSVNFYNYRSSVKKNRLVTYNCVNLLKLIEAEKSDNIPALRQDVIDRLVRMIPAEVFPFLGNMTLFRTIFKNIVGADDKESLAIFDLINPITVYDERSSIIQRGATIDYRMFSYYAVLFGAYGYGKQQLMSNQLGDSTVENFLDNLNRR
;
A
#
# COMPACT_ATOMS: atom_id res chain seq x y z
N MET A 1 -10.82 -2.59 21.75
CA MET A 1 -9.66 -1.98 21.03
C MET A 1 -10.09 -1.74 19.62
N LYS A 2 -9.81 -0.56 19.10
CA LYS A 2 -10.15 -0.19 17.72
C LYS A 2 -8.88 -0.16 16.86
N VAL A 3 -8.83 -0.99 15.82
CA VAL A 3 -7.65 -1.19 14.98
C VAL A 3 -7.90 -0.68 13.56
N LEU A 4 -6.92 0.00 12.99
CA LEU A 4 -6.89 0.37 11.58
C LEU A 4 -5.88 -0.51 10.85
N TYR A 5 -6.35 -1.30 9.89
CA TYR A 5 -5.51 -2.08 8.99
C TYR A 5 -5.37 -1.35 7.65
N VAL A 6 -4.13 -1.09 7.22
CA VAL A 6 -3.82 -0.40 5.97
C VAL A 6 -2.95 -1.31 5.11
N LEU A 7 -3.43 -1.68 3.93
CA LEU A 7 -2.81 -2.68 3.08
C LEU A 7 -2.29 -2.08 1.78
N ASP A 8 -1.02 -2.33 1.47
CA ASP A 8 -0.42 -2.11 0.16
C ASP A 8 -0.79 -3.25 -0.79
N VAL A 9 -1.84 -3.05 -1.58
CA VAL A 9 -2.41 -4.12 -2.41
C VAL A 9 -1.41 -4.65 -3.44
N LYS A 10 -0.56 -3.79 -4.01
CA LYS A 10 0.41 -4.20 -5.02
C LYS A 10 1.40 -5.24 -4.51
N GLN A 11 1.84 -5.11 -3.25
CA GLN A 11 2.74 -6.09 -2.63
C GLN A 11 2.09 -7.48 -2.54
N PHE A 12 0.78 -7.54 -2.26
CA PHE A 12 0.03 -8.80 -2.26
C PHE A 12 0.01 -9.46 -3.63
N MET A 13 -0.14 -8.66 -4.69
CA MET A 13 -0.15 -9.19 -6.06
C MET A 13 1.18 -9.88 -6.42
N TYR A 14 2.31 -9.27 -6.04
CA TYR A 14 3.64 -9.86 -6.29
C TYR A 14 3.94 -11.08 -5.42
N ILE A 15 3.49 -11.09 -4.18
CA ILE A 15 3.73 -12.22 -3.28
C ILE A 15 2.84 -13.40 -3.64
N GLY A 16 1.59 -13.14 -3.93
CA GLY A 16 0.60 -14.17 -4.25
C GLY A 16 0.93 -14.94 -5.54
N GLN A 17 1.56 -14.28 -6.52
CA GLN A 17 1.98 -14.94 -7.76
C GLN A 17 2.95 -16.12 -7.56
N ASN A 18 3.76 -16.07 -6.48
CA ASN A 18 4.76 -17.09 -6.18
C ASN A 18 4.23 -18.21 -5.28
N LYS A 19 3.00 -18.05 -4.74
CA LYS A 19 2.38 -19.02 -3.84
C LYS A 19 1.32 -19.81 -4.61
N ARG A 20 1.65 -21.00 -5.09
CA ARG A 20 0.82 -21.95 -5.85
C ARG A 20 0.06 -21.29 -7.00
N GLU A 21 0.27 -21.78 -8.19
CA GLU A 21 -0.58 -21.51 -9.34
C GLU A 21 -2.01 -21.95 -9.03
N THR A 22 -2.78 -21.08 -8.42
CA THR A 22 -4.22 -21.29 -8.33
C THR A 22 -4.76 -20.83 -9.66
N VAL A 23 -5.00 -21.77 -10.54
CA VAL A 23 -5.74 -21.55 -11.78
C VAL A 23 -7.21 -21.70 -11.43
N CYS A 24 -7.97 -20.63 -11.56
CA CYS A 24 -9.42 -20.78 -11.56
C CYS A 24 -9.98 -20.54 -12.96
N LYS A 25 -11.14 -21.07 -13.20
CA LYS A 25 -11.93 -20.72 -14.36
C LYS A 25 -12.41 -19.30 -14.12
N GLY A 26 -11.72 -18.34 -14.69
CA GLY A 26 -12.06 -16.94 -14.62
C GLY A 26 -12.92 -16.51 -15.78
N VAL A 27 -13.18 -15.22 -15.85
CA VAL A 27 -13.93 -14.58 -16.91
C VAL A 27 -13.02 -13.57 -17.57
N ILE A 28 -12.88 -13.62 -18.89
CA ILE A 28 -12.20 -12.58 -19.67
C ILE A 28 -13.22 -11.78 -20.46
N GLU A 29 -12.95 -10.50 -20.61
CA GLU A 29 -13.63 -9.66 -21.57
C GLU A 29 -12.97 -9.83 -22.94
N ASP A 30 -13.77 -10.23 -23.92
CA ASP A 30 -13.39 -10.30 -25.32
C ASP A 30 -14.44 -9.57 -26.15
N ASN A 31 -14.09 -8.39 -26.67
CA ASN A 31 -14.98 -7.50 -27.45
C ASN A 31 -16.31 -7.18 -26.74
N GLY A 32 -16.25 -6.88 -25.44
CA GLY A 32 -17.43 -6.55 -24.63
C GLY A 32 -18.24 -7.77 -24.17
N VAL A 33 -17.76 -8.98 -24.44
CA VAL A 33 -18.39 -10.23 -24.00
C VAL A 33 -17.49 -10.92 -22.98
N TYR A 34 -18.05 -11.19 -21.81
CA TYR A 34 -17.33 -11.92 -20.75
C TYR A 34 -17.40 -13.42 -21.01
N ARG A 35 -16.23 -14.06 -21.19
CA ARG A 35 -16.11 -15.50 -21.45
C ARG A 35 -15.37 -16.20 -20.33
N PRO A 36 -15.76 -17.45 -19.99
CA PRO A 36 -14.97 -18.28 -19.06
C PRO A 36 -13.57 -18.51 -19.63
N ASN A 37 -12.54 -18.28 -18.81
CA ASN A 37 -11.16 -18.59 -19.15
C ASN A 37 -10.41 -19.08 -17.91
N GLU A 38 -9.35 -19.85 -18.14
CA GLU A 38 -8.43 -20.22 -17.08
C GLU A 38 -7.53 -19.04 -16.75
N MET A 39 -7.67 -18.53 -15.54
CA MET A 39 -6.94 -17.38 -15.04
C MET A 39 -6.08 -17.73 -13.83
N ARG A 40 -4.88 -17.17 -13.79
CA ARG A 40 -4.09 -17.14 -12.55
C ARG A 40 -4.71 -16.12 -11.61
N VAL A 41 -5.15 -16.59 -10.44
CA VAL A 41 -5.82 -15.77 -9.41
C VAL A 41 -5.16 -15.87 -8.03
N GLY A 42 -3.98 -16.49 -7.97
CA GLY A 42 -3.29 -16.76 -6.71
C GLY A 42 -3.06 -15.52 -5.85
N SER A 43 -2.86 -14.36 -6.47
CA SER A 43 -2.68 -13.10 -5.77
C SER A 43 -3.95 -12.61 -5.09
N ILE A 44 -5.08 -12.65 -5.81
CA ILE A 44 -6.40 -12.28 -5.25
C ILE A 44 -6.79 -13.23 -4.13
N VAL A 45 -6.61 -14.54 -4.34
CA VAL A 45 -6.89 -15.57 -3.32
C VAL A 45 -6.04 -15.32 -2.07
N TYR A 46 -4.79 -14.94 -2.24
CA TYR A 46 -3.90 -14.65 -1.11
C TYR A 46 -4.39 -13.45 -0.29
N LEU A 47 -4.78 -12.37 -0.96
CA LEU A 47 -5.34 -11.18 -0.31
C LEU A 47 -6.67 -11.50 0.37
N MET A 48 -7.59 -12.20 -0.30
CA MET A 48 -8.86 -12.62 0.29
C MET A 48 -8.68 -13.49 1.54
N ASN A 49 -7.70 -14.40 1.53
CA ASN A 49 -7.40 -15.22 2.71
C ASN A 49 -6.89 -14.40 3.89
N LEU A 50 -6.10 -13.34 3.65
CA LEU A 50 -5.71 -12.42 4.72
C LEU A 50 -6.92 -11.64 5.24
N LEU A 51 -7.71 -11.04 4.36
CA LEU A 51 -8.91 -10.28 4.75
C LEU A 51 -9.86 -11.14 5.58
N SER A 52 -10.08 -12.39 5.17
CA SER A 52 -10.87 -13.35 5.94
C SER A 52 -10.30 -13.65 7.35
N LYS A 53 -8.98 -13.63 7.52
CA LYS A 53 -8.37 -13.80 8.85
C LYS A 53 -8.61 -12.56 9.71
N LEU A 54 -8.38 -11.38 9.14
CA LEU A 54 -8.60 -10.11 9.83
C LEU A 54 -10.07 -9.96 10.26
N ASP A 55 -11.02 -10.38 9.43
CA ASP A 55 -12.45 -10.33 9.76
C ASP A 55 -12.84 -11.19 10.98
N LYS A 56 -12.12 -12.28 11.22
CA LYS A 56 -12.36 -13.17 12.36
C LYS A 56 -11.82 -12.64 13.68
N GLU A 57 -10.98 -11.64 13.66
CA GLU A 57 -10.49 -11.00 14.89
C GLU A 57 -11.63 -10.27 15.59
N LYS A 58 -11.62 -10.29 16.93
CA LYS A 58 -12.74 -9.77 17.73
C LYS A 58 -12.74 -8.27 17.93
N GLU A 59 -11.64 -7.60 17.55
CA GLU A 59 -11.52 -6.17 17.70
C GLU A 59 -12.44 -5.41 16.73
N GLU A 60 -12.91 -4.24 17.16
CA GLU A 60 -13.48 -3.25 16.24
C GLU A 60 -12.41 -2.79 15.27
N LYS A 61 -12.69 -2.84 13.97
CA LYS A 61 -11.67 -2.58 12.96
C LYS A 61 -12.21 -1.85 11.74
N ASP A 62 -11.30 -1.11 11.12
CA ASP A 62 -11.48 -0.63 9.74
C ASP A 62 -10.31 -1.15 8.89
N ILE A 63 -10.61 -1.56 7.65
CA ILE A 63 -9.65 -2.11 6.70
C ILE A 63 -9.61 -1.20 5.48
N VAL A 64 -8.42 -0.77 5.10
CA VAL A 64 -8.18 0.12 3.96
C VAL A 64 -7.23 -0.53 2.98
N LEU A 65 -7.62 -0.61 1.73
CA LEU A 65 -6.84 -1.14 0.63
C LEU A 65 -6.31 0.03 -0.22
N CYS A 66 -5.00 0.20 -0.28
CA CYS A 66 -4.35 1.29 -1.02
C CYS A 66 -3.80 0.77 -2.36
N PHE A 67 -4.10 1.49 -3.44
CA PHE A 67 -3.75 1.12 -4.80
C PHE A 67 -2.92 2.23 -5.48
N ASP A 68 -1.90 1.84 -6.24
CA ASP A 68 -1.21 2.77 -7.14
C ASP A 68 -2.14 3.21 -8.27
N SER A 69 -2.00 4.48 -8.68
CA SER A 69 -2.69 5.02 -9.85
C SER A 69 -1.72 5.81 -10.73
N PRO A 70 -1.23 5.27 -11.86
CA PRO A 70 -0.44 6.00 -12.83
C PRO A 70 -1.32 6.97 -13.64
N PRO A 71 -0.77 8.05 -14.24
CA PRO A 71 0.63 8.47 -14.14
C PRO A 71 0.98 9.04 -12.77
N VAL A 72 2.23 8.86 -12.33
CA VAL A 72 2.69 9.34 -11.03
C VAL A 72 3.27 10.74 -11.16
N ILE A 73 2.74 11.70 -10.40
CA ILE A 73 3.20 13.11 -10.42
C ILE A 73 4.71 13.22 -10.16
N LYS A 74 5.23 12.42 -9.23
CA LYS A 74 6.67 12.35 -8.92
C LYS A 74 7.51 11.97 -10.13
N ARG A 75 6.99 11.12 -11.04
CA ARG A 75 7.71 10.73 -12.27
C ARG A 75 7.90 11.91 -13.21
N GLU A 76 6.86 12.72 -13.37
CA GLU A 76 6.93 13.91 -14.22
C GLU A 76 7.92 14.92 -13.66
N LEU A 77 7.90 15.13 -12.35
CA LEU A 77 8.86 15.98 -11.67
C LEU A 77 10.30 15.48 -11.86
N ALA A 78 10.55 14.18 -11.68
CA ALA A 78 11.87 13.59 -11.87
C ALA A 78 12.39 13.75 -13.28
N LEU A 79 11.54 13.54 -14.30
CA LEU A 79 11.91 13.76 -15.70
C LEU A 79 12.25 15.21 -15.99
N LYS A 80 11.49 16.14 -15.42
CA LYS A 80 11.65 17.58 -15.68
C LYS A 80 12.88 18.18 -14.98
N GLU A 81 13.06 17.89 -13.69
CA GLU A 81 14.05 18.56 -12.86
C GLU A 81 15.38 17.79 -12.77
N LEU A 82 15.36 16.47 -12.84
CA LEU A 82 16.55 15.63 -12.66
C LEU A 82 17.06 15.01 -13.96
N GLY A 83 16.29 15.05 -15.04
CA GLY A 83 16.63 14.37 -16.29
C GLY A 83 16.68 12.84 -16.16
N ILE A 84 16.04 12.27 -15.12
CA ILE A 84 16.02 10.83 -14.84
C ILE A 84 14.64 10.24 -15.09
N LYS A 85 14.60 8.93 -15.34
CA LYS A 85 13.35 8.19 -15.43
C LYS A 85 13.06 7.54 -14.06
N TYR A 86 12.12 8.10 -13.31
CA TYR A 86 11.67 7.53 -12.03
C TYR A 86 11.25 6.08 -12.21
N LYS A 87 11.77 5.17 -11.37
CA LYS A 87 11.55 3.71 -11.47
C LYS A 87 11.91 3.11 -12.85
N GLY A 88 12.72 3.80 -13.64
CA GLY A 88 13.06 3.41 -15.01
C GLY A 88 13.89 2.13 -15.13
N ASN A 89 14.52 1.70 -14.05
CA ASN A 89 15.27 0.45 -13.92
C ASN A 89 14.40 -0.76 -13.54
N ARG A 90 13.10 -0.56 -13.24
CA ARG A 90 12.19 -1.65 -12.91
C ARG A 90 11.67 -2.34 -14.16
N SER A 91 11.61 -3.67 -14.14
CA SER A 91 10.97 -4.47 -15.19
C SER A 91 9.46 -4.29 -15.17
N THR A 92 8.82 -4.42 -16.33
CA THR A 92 7.37 -4.45 -16.42
C THR A 92 6.82 -5.67 -15.65
N PRO A 93 5.80 -5.49 -14.80
CA PRO A 93 5.16 -6.61 -14.12
C PRO A 93 4.61 -7.62 -15.12
N PRO A 94 4.60 -8.92 -14.78
CA PRO A 94 3.94 -9.92 -15.61
C PRO A 94 2.46 -9.58 -15.84
N GLN A 95 1.95 -9.84 -17.05
CA GLN A 95 0.59 -9.46 -17.44
C GLN A 95 -0.48 -10.02 -16.48
N HIS A 96 -0.31 -11.25 -16.00
CA HIS A 96 -1.24 -11.86 -15.06
C HIS A 96 -1.27 -11.16 -13.67
N VAL A 97 -0.18 -10.47 -13.27
CA VAL A 97 -0.16 -9.65 -12.05
C VAL A 97 -0.93 -8.35 -12.27
N ILE A 98 -0.69 -7.69 -13.42
CA ILE A 98 -1.40 -6.46 -13.80
C ILE A 98 -2.91 -6.73 -13.82
N TYR A 99 -3.31 -7.78 -14.48
CA TYR A 99 -4.72 -8.18 -14.60
C TYR A 99 -5.37 -8.43 -13.22
N GLN A 100 -4.73 -9.18 -12.33
CA GLN A 100 -5.24 -9.41 -10.98
C GLN A 100 -5.32 -8.13 -10.16
N TYR A 101 -4.37 -7.20 -10.35
CA TYR A 101 -4.37 -5.91 -9.71
C TYR A 101 -5.57 -5.04 -10.15
N ASP A 102 -5.84 -5.01 -11.46
CA ASP A 102 -6.98 -4.27 -12.00
C ASP A 102 -8.32 -4.89 -11.57
N LEU A 103 -8.39 -6.23 -11.56
CA LEU A 103 -9.55 -6.95 -11.04
C LEU A 103 -9.79 -6.66 -9.55
N ALA A 104 -8.72 -6.55 -8.74
CA ALA A 104 -8.83 -6.19 -7.33
C ALA A 104 -9.45 -4.79 -7.13
N LYS A 105 -9.13 -3.82 -8.00
CA LYS A 105 -9.73 -2.47 -7.97
C LYS A 105 -11.24 -2.50 -8.23
N ILE A 106 -11.75 -3.52 -8.91
CA ILE A 106 -13.17 -3.68 -9.22
C ILE A 106 -13.91 -4.42 -8.11
N ILE A 107 -13.37 -5.55 -7.65
CA ILE A 107 -14.11 -6.46 -6.76
C ILE A 107 -14.13 -5.98 -5.30
N PHE A 108 -13.02 -5.47 -4.76
CA PHE A 108 -12.99 -5.12 -3.34
C PHE A 108 -13.90 -3.93 -2.95
N PRO A 109 -14.06 -2.88 -3.79
CA PRO A 109 -15.09 -1.87 -3.53
C PRO A 109 -16.51 -2.44 -3.54
N GLN A 110 -16.81 -3.40 -4.43
CA GLN A 110 -18.13 -4.05 -4.50
C GLN A 110 -18.43 -4.90 -3.26
N ILE A 111 -17.39 -5.45 -2.65
CA ILE A 111 -17.50 -6.18 -1.37
C ILE A 111 -17.73 -5.22 -0.19
N GLY A 112 -17.40 -3.94 -0.34
CA GLY A 112 -17.59 -2.91 0.71
C GLY A 112 -16.30 -2.52 1.44
N TYR A 113 -15.12 -2.97 0.99
CA TYR A 113 -13.86 -2.49 1.56
C TYR A 113 -13.57 -1.03 1.20
N ASN A 114 -12.95 -0.28 2.11
CA ASN A 114 -12.40 1.02 1.79
C ASN A 114 -11.23 0.84 0.81
N CYS A 115 -11.42 1.21 -0.44
CA CYS A 115 -10.41 1.16 -1.49
C CYS A 115 -10.00 2.57 -1.88
N LEU A 116 -8.73 2.90 -1.69
CA LEU A 116 -8.18 4.20 -2.03
C LEU A 116 -7.40 4.11 -3.34
N ILE A 117 -7.88 4.87 -4.31
CA ILE A 117 -7.27 5.02 -5.63
C ILE A 117 -7.32 6.52 -5.93
N ALA A 118 -6.16 7.16 -6.11
CA ALA A 118 -6.11 8.58 -6.46
C ALA A 118 -5.13 8.80 -7.61
N GLU A 119 -5.58 9.46 -8.66
CA GLU A 119 -4.78 9.75 -9.83
C GLU A 119 -3.51 10.51 -9.45
N GLY A 120 -2.39 10.09 -10.02
CA GLY A 120 -1.09 10.70 -9.78
C GLY A 120 -0.43 10.36 -8.44
N LEU A 121 -1.02 9.44 -7.65
CA LEU A 121 -0.48 8.99 -6.37
C LEU A 121 -0.12 7.51 -6.38
N GLU A 122 0.87 7.17 -5.57
CA GLU A 122 1.26 5.79 -5.29
C GLU A 122 0.53 5.29 -4.02
N ALA A 123 0.48 3.97 -3.85
CA ALA A 123 -0.07 3.36 -2.63
C ALA A 123 0.61 3.90 -1.37
N ASP A 124 1.93 4.16 -1.44
CA ASP A 124 2.72 4.72 -0.34
C ASP A 124 2.22 6.10 0.11
N ASP A 125 1.83 6.96 -0.83
CA ASP A 125 1.26 8.28 -0.54
C ASP A 125 -0.09 8.16 0.16
N LEU A 126 -0.91 7.20 -0.28
CA LEU A 126 -2.22 6.92 0.30
C LEU A 126 -2.11 6.30 1.70
N ILE A 127 -1.20 5.35 1.90
CA ILE A 127 -0.90 4.76 3.21
C ILE A 127 -0.48 5.85 4.19
N ALA A 128 0.48 6.69 3.80
CA ALA A 128 0.93 7.81 4.62
C ALA A 128 -0.22 8.76 5.00
N SER A 129 -1.05 9.12 4.02
CA SER A 129 -2.19 10.01 4.21
C SER A 129 -3.19 9.45 5.21
N VAL A 130 -3.54 8.17 5.07
CA VAL A 130 -4.48 7.48 5.98
C VAL A 130 -3.91 7.40 7.39
N VAL A 131 -2.68 6.89 7.54
CA VAL A 131 -2.06 6.71 8.85
C VAL A 131 -1.94 8.04 9.59
N LEU A 132 -1.40 9.08 8.95
CA LEU A 132 -1.20 10.37 9.58
C LEU A 132 -2.52 11.05 9.96
N LYS A 133 -3.57 10.88 9.15
CA LYS A 133 -4.89 11.46 9.43
C LYS A 133 -5.64 10.74 10.54
N TYR A 134 -5.57 9.40 10.59
CA TYR A 134 -6.47 8.62 11.42
C TYR A 134 -5.82 7.97 12.66
N LYS A 135 -4.48 7.92 12.76
CA LYS A 135 -3.80 7.26 13.91
C LYS A 135 -4.22 7.76 15.29
N SER A 136 -4.69 9.01 15.41
CA SER A 136 -5.19 9.54 16.68
C SER A 136 -6.54 8.96 17.09
N VAL A 137 -7.33 8.47 16.13
CA VAL A 137 -8.70 7.97 16.31
C VAL A 137 -8.72 6.49 16.67
N TYR A 138 -7.63 5.76 16.36
CA TYR A 138 -7.51 4.32 16.62
C TYR A 138 -6.55 4.07 17.78
N ASP A 139 -6.75 2.93 18.44
CA ASP A 139 -5.87 2.44 19.49
C ASP A 139 -4.56 1.89 18.89
N SER A 140 -4.67 1.26 17.72
CA SER A 140 -3.56 0.67 16.98
C SER A 140 -3.75 0.81 15.47
N VAL A 141 -2.63 0.94 14.75
CA VAL A 141 -2.56 0.95 13.27
C VAL A 141 -1.58 -0.11 12.82
N VAL A 142 -1.99 -0.98 11.89
CA VAL A 142 -1.16 -2.03 11.32
C VAL A 142 -1.06 -1.83 9.82
N ILE A 143 0.15 -1.59 9.32
CA ILE A 143 0.43 -1.41 7.89
C ILE A 143 0.95 -2.74 7.35
N PHE A 144 0.26 -3.32 6.37
CA PHE A 144 0.71 -4.52 5.67
C PHE A 144 1.46 -4.14 4.40
N THR A 145 2.78 -4.27 4.43
CA THR A 145 3.66 -4.03 3.28
C THR A 145 4.99 -4.78 3.45
N GLU A 146 5.71 -4.99 2.34
CA GLU A 146 7.12 -5.42 2.37
C GLU A 146 8.07 -4.23 2.19
N ASP A 147 7.52 -3.04 1.99
CA ASP A 147 8.33 -1.86 1.74
C ASP A 147 8.80 -1.23 3.06
N SER A 148 10.12 -1.21 3.24
CA SER A 148 10.73 -0.56 4.40
C SER A 148 10.57 0.95 4.39
N ASP A 149 10.15 1.52 3.26
CA ASP A 149 9.91 2.96 3.13
C ASP A 149 8.82 3.45 4.05
N GLN A 150 7.88 2.56 4.40
CA GLN A 150 6.81 2.86 5.35
C GLN A 150 7.26 2.90 6.83
N TYR A 151 8.49 2.52 7.13
CA TYR A 151 8.98 2.45 8.52
C TYR A 151 9.04 3.82 9.22
N TYR A 152 9.08 4.93 8.47
CA TYR A 152 9.01 6.27 9.07
C TYR A 152 7.65 6.55 9.75
N LEU A 153 6.61 5.77 9.45
CA LEU A 153 5.29 5.87 10.08
C LEU A 153 5.20 5.15 11.42
N ILE A 154 6.18 4.30 11.75
CA ILE A 154 6.18 3.51 12.98
C ILE A 154 6.28 4.42 14.21
N ASP A 155 5.33 4.26 15.10
CA ASP A 155 5.32 4.90 16.41
C ASP A 155 4.73 3.95 17.48
N LYS A 156 4.38 4.45 18.66
CA LYS A 156 3.82 3.63 19.75
C LYS A 156 2.49 2.94 19.39
N LYS A 157 1.77 3.48 18.40
CA LYS A 157 0.46 2.98 17.93
C LYS A 157 0.54 2.30 16.57
N THR A 158 1.58 2.58 15.79
CA THR A 158 1.71 2.15 14.40
C THR A 158 2.82 1.14 14.24
N GLU A 159 2.52 0.00 13.64
CA GLU A 159 3.49 -1.02 13.27
C GLU A 159 3.38 -1.38 11.79
N VAL A 160 4.48 -1.89 11.23
CA VAL A 160 4.52 -2.47 9.89
C VAL A 160 4.61 -3.98 10.01
N GLN A 161 3.68 -4.68 9.38
CA GLN A 161 3.62 -6.13 9.35
C GLN A 161 4.02 -6.65 7.98
N SER A 162 5.04 -7.51 7.96
CA SER A 162 5.48 -8.20 6.74
C SER A 162 4.40 -9.18 6.27
N ILE A 163 4.12 -9.13 4.98
CA ILE A 163 3.16 -10.03 4.31
C ILE A 163 3.78 -11.43 4.12
N ARG A 164 5.11 -11.53 3.92
CA ARG A 164 5.83 -12.79 3.58
C ARG A 164 6.06 -13.69 4.78
N SER A 165 6.40 -13.13 5.90
CA SER A 165 7.00 -13.84 7.03
C SER A 165 6.00 -14.14 8.15
N ASN A 166 4.90 -14.85 7.85
CA ASN A 166 3.97 -15.38 8.87
C ASN A 166 3.65 -14.39 10.01
N GLY A 167 3.47 -13.11 9.67
CA GLY A 167 3.11 -12.08 10.65
C GLY A 167 4.30 -11.47 11.41
N ARG A 168 5.54 -11.50 10.86
CA ARG A 168 6.63 -10.75 11.47
C ARG A 168 6.30 -9.26 11.45
N SER A 169 6.07 -8.71 12.64
CA SER A 169 5.78 -7.29 12.84
C SER A 169 7.06 -6.52 13.15
N VAL A 170 7.21 -5.36 12.52
CA VAL A 170 8.22 -4.36 12.87
C VAL A 170 7.50 -3.25 13.62
N ASN A 171 7.57 -3.31 14.93
CA ASN A 171 6.97 -2.30 15.81
C ASN A 171 8.04 -1.40 16.43
N PHE A 172 7.58 -0.39 17.14
CA PHE A 172 8.42 0.58 17.83
C PHE A 172 9.54 -0.05 18.67
N TYR A 173 9.27 -1.16 19.36
CA TYR A 173 10.21 -1.76 20.30
C TYR A 173 11.27 -2.62 19.61
N ASN A 174 10.90 -3.45 18.65
CA ASN A 174 11.83 -4.33 17.98
C ASN A 174 12.66 -3.60 16.91
N TYR A 175 12.12 -2.60 16.26
CA TYR A 175 12.86 -1.76 15.32
C TYR A 175 13.95 -0.95 16.03
N ARG A 176 13.63 -0.39 17.20
CA ARG A 176 14.61 0.30 18.04
C ARG A 176 15.84 -0.57 18.35
N SER A 177 15.66 -1.87 18.53
CA SER A 177 16.78 -2.79 18.78
C SER A 177 17.63 -3.08 17.53
N SER A 178 17.02 -3.11 16.34
CA SER A 178 17.75 -3.30 15.07
C SER A 178 18.51 -2.04 14.64
N VAL A 179 17.95 -0.87 14.88
CA VAL A 179 18.57 0.44 14.57
C VAL A 179 19.77 0.74 15.46
N LYS A 180 19.77 0.29 16.71
CA LYS A 180 20.94 0.43 17.59
C LYS A 180 22.22 -0.20 17.01
N LYS A 181 22.10 -1.24 16.19
CA LYS A 181 23.26 -1.87 15.51
C LYS A 181 23.88 -0.97 14.44
N ASN A 182 23.11 -0.08 13.83
CA ASN A 182 23.53 0.77 12.71
C ASN A 182 23.77 2.25 13.11
N ARG A 183 23.87 2.57 14.41
CA ARG A 183 24.03 3.94 14.93
C ARG A 183 22.91 4.94 14.57
N LEU A 184 21.83 4.49 13.98
CA LEU A 184 20.69 5.32 13.67
C LEU A 184 19.74 5.35 14.85
N VAL A 185 19.42 6.54 15.31
CA VAL A 185 18.75 6.73 16.60
C VAL A 185 17.22 6.53 16.51
N THR A 186 16.62 6.61 15.32
CA THR A 186 15.17 6.44 15.12
C THR A 186 14.81 6.00 13.70
N TYR A 187 13.71 5.24 13.54
CA TYR A 187 13.08 4.87 12.28
C TYR A 187 12.57 6.09 11.48
N ASN A 188 12.34 7.23 12.11
CA ASN A 188 12.00 8.48 11.43
C ASN A 188 13.12 8.98 10.50
N CYS A 189 14.31 8.40 10.58
CA CYS A 189 15.45 8.76 9.73
C CYS A 189 15.53 7.96 8.42
N VAL A 190 14.63 7.03 8.14
CA VAL A 190 14.66 6.24 6.89
C VAL A 190 14.71 7.16 5.66
N ASN A 191 13.83 8.14 5.60
CA ASN A 191 13.78 9.08 4.48
C ASN A 191 15.01 9.99 4.40
N LEU A 192 15.54 10.40 5.56
CA LEU A 192 16.79 11.19 5.60
C LEU A 192 17.98 10.37 5.07
N LEU A 193 18.05 9.08 5.41
CA LEU A 193 19.11 8.21 4.89
C LEU A 193 19.04 8.05 3.38
N LYS A 194 17.86 7.87 2.83
CA LYS A 194 17.67 7.78 1.38
C LYS A 194 18.09 9.05 0.64
N LEU A 195 17.91 10.22 1.28
CA LEU A 195 18.41 11.48 0.75
C LEU A 195 19.94 11.51 0.71
N ILE A 196 20.61 10.85 1.66
CA ILE A 196 22.06 10.80 1.77
C ILE A 196 22.67 9.68 0.91
N GLU A 197 22.05 8.50 0.87
CA GLU A 197 22.64 7.27 0.29
C GLU A 197 22.15 6.95 -1.12
N ALA A 198 21.19 7.67 -1.66
CA ALA A 198 20.43 7.35 -2.87
C ALA A 198 19.42 6.19 -2.70
N GLU A 199 18.35 6.23 -3.50
CA GLU A 199 17.38 5.14 -3.58
C GLU A 199 17.52 4.43 -4.93
N LYS A 200 18.40 3.43 -4.97
CA LYS A 200 18.76 2.73 -6.21
C LYS A 200 17.59 1.96 -6.83
N SER A 201 16.68 1.45 -6.01
CA SER A 201 15.52 0.66 -6.49
C SER A 201 14.55 1.52 -7.31
N ASP A 202 14.50 2.81 -7.03
CA ASP A 202 13.63 3.78 -7.69
C ASP A 202 14.38 4.70 -8.69
N ASN A 203 15.67 4.46 -8.86
CA ASN A 203 16.54 5.28 -9.69
C ASN A 203 16.60 6.75 -9.22
N ILE A 204 16.60 6.98 -7.91
CA ILE A 204 16.71 8.31 -7.31
C ILE A 204 18.14 8.54 -6.86
N PRO A 205 18.81 9.63 -7.29
CA PRO A 205 20.16 9.95 -6.86
C PRO A 205 20.19 10.42 -5.39
N ALA A 206 21.38 10.34 -4.78
CA ALA A 206 21.63 11.03 -3.51
C ALA A 206 21.64 12.55 -3.72
N LEU A 207 21.48 13.30 -2.65
CA LEU A 207 21.74 14.74 -2.65
C LEU A 207 23.21 15.02 -2.92
N ARG A 208 23.51 16.23 -3.41
CA ARG A 208 24.89 16.70 -3.53
C ARG A 208 25.56 16.78 -2.17
N GLN A 209 26.86 16.55 -2.12
CA GLN A 209 27.64 16.48 -0.88
C GLN A 209 27.54 17.76 -0.05
N ASP A 210 27.54 18.93 -0.69
CA ASP A 210 27.40 20.22 -0.01
C ASP A 210 26.05 20.39 0.70
N VAL A 211 24.99 19.81 0.12
CA VAL A 211 23.64 19.77 0.73
C VAL A 211 23.60 18.79 1.89
N ILE A 212 24.21 17.61 1.74
CA ILE A 212 24.32 16.61 2.81
C ILE A 212 25.05 17.21 4.01
N ASP A 213 26.17 17.88 3.78
CA ASP A 213 26.95 18.51 4.84
C ASP A 213 26.17 19.63 5.57
N ARG A 214 25.32 20.35 4.85
CA ARG A 214 24.41 21.34 5.45
C ARG A 214 23.33 20.66 6.30
N LEU A 215 22.71 19.60 5.78
CA LEU A 215 21.68 18.84 6.50
C LEU A 215 22.22 18.26 7.80
N VAL A 216 23.39 17.60 7.76
CA VAL A 216 24.03 17.00 8.94
C VAL A 216 24.38 18.06 10.00
N ARG A 217 24.81 19.26 9.58
CA ARG A 217 25.13 20.34 10.53
C ARG A 217 23.88 21.02 11.11
N MET A 218 22.83 21.16 10.31
CA MET A 218 21.69 22.02 10.66
C MET A 218 20.51 21.28 11.26
N ILE A 219 20.46 19.95 11.12
CA ILE A 219 19.41 19.14 11.77
C ILE A 219 19.96 18.59 13.09
N PRO A 220 19.62 19.19 14.24
CA PRO A 220 20.05 18.66 15.54
C PRO A 220 19.46 17.29 15.80
N ALA A 221 20.16 16.45 16.53
CA ALA A 221 19.71 15.10 16.87
C ALA A 221 18.33 15.07 17.57
N GLU A 222 17.99 16.13 18.29
CA GLU A 222 16.71 16.30 18.98
C GLU A 222 15.53 16.44 18.01
N VAL A 223 15.77 16.86 16.77
CA VAL A 223 14.74 17.02 15.73
C VAL A 223 14.44 15.70 15.03
N PHE A 224 15.35 14.72 15.03
CA PHE A 224 15.15 13.42 14.38
C PHE A 224 13.84 12.72 14.74
N PRO A 225 13.34 12.73 15.99
CA PRO A 225 12.05 12.14 16.31
C PRO A 225 10.86 12.76 15.58
N PHE A 226 11.00 13.99 15.11
CA PHE A 226 9.95 14.76 14.45
C PHE A 226 9.99 14.68 12.92
N LEU A 227 11.02 14.09 12.33
CA LEU A 227 11.17 13.96 10.87
C LEU A 227 10.11 13.03 10.25
N GLY A 228 9.39 12.25 11.05
CA GLY A 228 8.19 11.53 10.62
C GLY A 228 7.01 12.45 10.28
N ASN A 229 7.02 13.71 10.73
CA ASN A 229 6.10 14.74 10.26
C ASN A 229 6.62 15.32 8.93
N MET A 230 6.09 14.82 7.80
CA MET A 230 6.56 15.20 6.48
C MET A 230 6.43 16.69 6.18
N THR A 231 5.39 17.35 6.67
CA THR A 231 5.20 18.79 6.48
C THR A 231 6.31 19.57 7.19
N LEU A 232 6.59 19.21 8.44
CA LEU A 232 7.67 19.81 9.20
C LEU A 232 9.03 19.51 8.57
N PHE A 233 9.28 18.27 8.19
CA PHE A 233 10.53 17.87 7.55
C PHE A 233 10.75 18.61 6.23
N ARG A 234 9.71 18.72 5.39
CA ARG A 234 9.78 19.50 4.14
C ARG A 234 10.12 20.97 4.39
N THR A 235 9.50 21.57 5.42
CA THR A 235 9.77 22.96 5.79
C THR A 235 11.21 23.16 6.24
N ILE A 236 11.71 22.29 7.11
CA ILE A 236 13.11 22.31 7.57
C ILE A 236 14.05 22.11 6.38
N PHE A 237 13.80 21.12 5.54
CA PHE A 237 14.60 20.81 4.37
C PHE A 237 14.68 22.00 3.41
N LYS A 238 13.53 22.59 3.06
CA LYS A 238 13.46 23.76 2.17
C LYS A 238 14.23 24.97 2.73
N ASN A 239 14.19 25.19 4.05
CA ASN A 239 14.96 26.26 4.69
C ASN A 239 16.48 26.02 4.63
N ILE A 240 16.91 24.76 4.64
CA ILE A 240 18.32 24.38 4.59
C ILE A 240 18.87 24.50 3.15
N VAL A 241 18.14 23.98 2.17
CA VAL A 241 18.61 23.93 0.78
C VAL A 241 18.35 25.23 0.02
N GLY A 242 17.31 25.96 0.38
CA GLY A 242 16.80 27.13 -0.32
C GLY A 242 15.67 26.79 -1.28
N ALA A 243 14.81 27.78 -1.54
CA ALA A 243 13.66 27.60 -2.42
C ALA A 243 14.02 27.38 -3.89
N ASP A 244 15.20 27.85 -4.29
CA ASP A 244 15.69 27.82 -5.69
C ASP A 244 16.46 26.55 -6.03
N ASP A 245 16.80 25.71 -5.03
CA ASP A 245 17.47 24.41 -5.26
C ASP A 245 16.46 23.35 -5.70
N LYS A 246 15.99 23.48 -6.95
CA LYS A 246 14.94 22.61 -7.53
C LYS A 246 15.35 21.15 -7.57
N GLU A 247 16.63 20.88 -7.85
CA GLU A 247 17.17 19.52 -7.89
C GLU A 247 17.02 18.82 -6.53
N SER A 248 17.51 19.45 -5.45
CA SER A 248 17.40 18.89 -4.10
C SER A 248 15.95 18.74 -3.64
N LEU A 249 15.08 19.69 -3.99
CA LEU A 249 13.65 19.63 -3.67
C LEU A 249 12.95 18.50 -4.45
N ALA A 250 13.32 18.28 -5.72
CA ALA A 250 12.80 17.17 -6.50
C ALA A 250 13.21 15.81 -5.93
N ILE A 251 14.48 15.64 -5.52
CA ILE A 251 14.95 14.43 -4.84
C ILE A 251 14.17 14.21 -3.54
N PHE A 252 13.94 15.26 -2.75
CA PHE A 252 13.16 15.18 -1.53
C PHE A 252 11.73 14.67 -1.80
N ASP A 253 11.06 15.24 -2.79
CA ASP A 253 9.69 14.90 -3.15
C ASP A 253 9.55 13.49 -3.74
N LEU A 254 10.61 12.97 -4.39
CA LEU A 254 10.63 11.58 -4.86
C LEU A 254 10.75 10.55 -3.73
N ILE A 255 11.49 10.89 -2.68
CA ILE A 255 11.72 10.00 -1.54
C ILE A 255 10.57 10.06 -0.56
N ASN A 256 9.99 11.24 -0.36
CA ASN A 256 8.95 11.43 0.64
C ASN A 256 7.56 11.32 0.02
N PRO A 257 6.58 10.70 0.71
CA PRO A 257 5.22 10.59 0.20
C PRO A 257 4.54 11.95 0.12
N ILE A 258 3.67 12.08 -0.87
CA ILE A 258 2.75 13.20 -0.98
C ILE A 258 1.56 12.91 -0.09
N THR A 259 1.38 13.68 0.97
CA THR A 259 0.20 13.53 1.83
C THR A 259 -0.93 14.40 1.30
N VAL A 260 -2.05 13.75 0.97
CA VAL A 260 -3.27 14.43 0.54
C VAL A 260 -4.11 14.70 1.77
N TYR A 261 -4.07 15.94 2.26
CA TYR A 261 -4.96 16.38 3.32
C TYR A 261 -5.98 17.37 2.77
N ASP A 262 -7.21 16.91 2.65
CA ASP A 262 -8.34 17.79 2.91
C ASP A 262 -8.84 17.45 4.32
N GLU A 263 -8.63 18.35 5.26
CA GLU A 263 -9.10 18.19 6.65
C GLU A 263 -10.62 17.99 6.72
N ARG A 264 -11.35 18.44 5.70
CA ARG A 264 -12.81 18.44 5.64
C ARG A 264 -13.39 17.16 5.05
N SER A 265 -12.64 16.43 4.22
CA SER A 265 -13.12 15.20 3.59
C SER A 265 -12.76 13.97 4.40
N SER A 266 -13.68 13.02 4.53
CA SER A 266 -13.38 11.69 5.01
C SER A 266 -12.64 10.94 3.92
N ILE A 267 -11.38 10.51 4.16
CA ILE A 267 -10.63 9.69 3.20
C ILE A 267 -11.16 8.26 3.20
N ILE A 268 -11.64 7.78 4.36
CA ILE A 268 -12.21 6.44 4.51
C ILE A 268 -13.58 6.51 5.16
N GLN A 269 -14.44 5.57 4.82
CA GLN A 269 -15.70 5.35 5.53
C GLN A 269 -15.40 4.48 6.76
N ARG A 270 -15.46 5.06 7.95
CA ARG A 270 -15.30 4.33 9.21
C ARG A 270 -16.52 3.45 9.45
N GLY A 271 -16.27 2.22 9.91
CA GLY A 271 -17.33 1.23 10.12
C GLY A 271 -17.98 0.77 8.82
N ALA A 272 -17.22 0.72 7.72
CA ALA A 272 -17.69 0.21 6.45
C ALA A 272 -18.20 -1.24 6.61
N THR A 273 -19.39 -1.51 6.11
CA THR A 273 -19.99 -2.83 6.21
C THR A 273 -19.55 -3.70 5.05
N ILE A 274 -18.94 -4.85 5.36
CA ILE A 274 -18.54 -5.84 4.37
C ILE A 274 -19.75 -6.64 3.91
N ASP A 275 -20.00 -6.70 2.61
CA ASP A 275 -20.97 -7.61 2.02
C ASP A 275 -20.38 -9.04 1.95
N TYR A 276 -20.66 -9.82 2.97
CA TYR A 276 -20.17 -11.20 3.07
C TYR A 276 -20.75 -12.13 2.00
N ARG A 277 -21.88 -11.79 1.37
CA ARG A 277 -22.42 -12.55 0.23
C ARG A 277 -21.53 -12.35 -0.99
N MET A 278 -21.21 -11.09 -1.30
CA MET A 278 -20.29 -10.76 -2.39
C MET A 278 -18.89 -11.31 -2.11
N PHE A 279 -18.40 -11.20 -0.88
CA PHE A 279 -17.12 -11.80 -0.50
C PHE A 279 -17.11 -13.32 -0.75
N SER A 280 -18.13 -14.02 -0.26
CA SER A 280 -18.27 -15.47 -0.44
C SER A 280 -18.38 -15.86 -1.91
N TYR A 281 -19.12 -15.08 -2.69
CA TYR A 281 -19.26 -15.26 -4.12
C TYR A 281 -17.90 -15.21 -4.83
N TYR A 282 -17.12 -14.16 -4.63
CA TYR A 282 -15.78 -14.05 -5.22
C TYR A 282 -14.80 -15.08 -4.65
N ALA A 283 -14.91 -15.45 -3.37
CA ALA A 283 -14.09 -16.50 -2.77
C ALA A 283 -14.31 -17.86 -3.45
N VAL A 284 -15.57 -18.19 -3.80
CA VAL A 284 -15.90 -19.39 -4.57
C VAL A 284 -15.38 -19.29 -6.00
N LEU A 285 -15.68 -18.18 -6.67
CA LEU A 285 -15.28 -17.94 -8.05
C LEU A 285 -13.77 -18.12 -8.26
N PHE A 286 -12.97 -17.63 -7.30
CA PHE A 286 -11.51 -17.69 -7.36
C PHE A 286 -10.89 -18.89 -6.64
N GLY A 287 -11.69 -19.74 -6.02
CA GLY A 287 -11.18 -20.91 -5.29
C GLY A 287 -10.45 -20.57 -3.99
N ALA A 288 -10.81 -19.48 -3.34
CA ALA A 288 -10.29 -19.07 -2.03
C ALA A 288 -10.93 -19.91 -0.90
N TYR A 289 -10.66 -21.20 -0.86
CA TYR A 289 -11.32 -22.18 0.03
C TYR A 289 -11.02 -21.98 1.53
N GLY A 290 -10.09 -21.09 1.91
CA GLY A 290 -9.81 -20.80 3.33
C GLY A 290 -10.97 -20.14 4.07
N TYR A 291 -11.92 -19.55 3.35
CA TYR A 291 -13.07 -18.85 3.94
C TYR A 291 -14.31 -19.71 4.15
N GLY A 292 -14.28 -20.95 3.82
CA GLY A 292 -15.46 -21.60 4.27
C GLY A 292 -16.10 -22.66 3.47
N LYS A 293 -15.56 -23.83 3.58
CA LYS A 293 -16.43 -25.01 3.51
C LYS A 293 -17.63 -24.89 4.46
N GLN A 294 -17.51 -24.22 5.60
CA GLN A 294 -18.61 -24.13 6.58
C GLN A 294 -19.67 -23.06 6.26
N GLN A 295 -19.28 -21.90 5.74
CA GLN A 295 -20.27 -20.85 5.43
C GLN A 295 -20.89 -21.02 4.03
N LEU A 296 -20.18 -21.63 3.08
CA LEU A 296 -20.70 -21.97 1.76
C LEU A 296 -21.73 -23.09 1.80
N MET A 297 -21.55 -24.07 2.66
CA MET A 297 -22.54 -25.14 2.86
C MET A 297 -23.82 -24.65 3.53
N SER A 298 -23.77 -23.57 4.32
CA SER A 298 -24.97 -23.00 4.94
C SER A 298 -25.79 -22.10 4.00
N ASN A 299 -25.23 -21.62 2.89
CA ASN A 299 -25.86 -20.62 2.01
C ASN A 299 -26.15 -21.12 0.59
N GLN A 300 -26.27 -22.44 0.35
CA GLN A 300 -26.75 -23.03 -0.92
C GLN A 300 -26.53 -22.14 -2.16
N LEU A 301 -25.28 -21.77 -2.43
CA LEU A 301 -24.91 -21.15 -3.70
C LEU A 301 -24.76 -22.28 -4.73
N GLY A 302 -25.84 -22.60 -5.45
CA GLY A 302 -25.83 -23.60 -6.51
C GLY A 302 -25.05 -23.14 -7.74
N ASP A 303 -24.71 -24.06 -8.63
CA ASP A 303 -23.99 -23.83 -9.90
C ASP A 303 -24.66 -22.76 -10.81
N SER A 304 -25.96 -22.50 -10.62
CA SER A 304 -26.70 -21.42 -11.28
C SER A 304 -26.18 -19.99 -10.96
N THR A 305 -25.35 -19.83 -9.96
CA THR A 305 -24.89 -18.51 -9.50
C THR A 305 -23.79 -17.94 -10.38
N VAL A 306 -22.93 -18.77 -10.95
CA VAL A 306 -21.88 -18.35 -11.89
C VAL A 306 -22.49 -17.93 -13.22
N GLU A 307 -23.45 -18.72 -13.71
CA GLU A 307 -24.20 -18.40 -14.96
C GLU A 307 -25.00 -17.11 -14.80
N ASN A 308 -25.71 -16.93 -13.70
CA ASN A 308 -26.47 -15.70 -13.41
C ASN A 308 -25.58 -14.46 -13.27
N PHE A 309 -24.35 -14.62 -12.81
CA PHE A 309 -23.39 -13.51 -12.74
C PHE A 309 -22.86 -13.13 -14.13
N LEU A 310 -22.50 -14.11 -14.95
CA LEU A 310 -22.08 -13.89 -16.33
C LEU A 310 -23.18 -13.20 -17.13
N ASP A 311 -24.43 -13.62 -16.94
CA ASP A 311 -25.59 -13.01 -17.55
C ASP A 311 -25.81 -11.57 -17.11
N ASN A 312 -25.60 -11.24 -15.83
CA ASN A 312 -25.72 -9.89 -15.30
C ASN A 312 -24.58 -8.97 -15.74
N LEU A 313 -23.36 -9.47 -15.93
CA LEU A 313 -22.26 -8.71 -16.50
C LEU A 313 -22.47 -8.39 -17.97
N ASN A 314 -23.02 -9.35 -18.73
CA ASN A 314 -23.31 -9.18 -20.16
C ASN A 314 -24.54 -8.27 -20.44
N ARG A 315 -25.36 -7.97 -19.45
CA ARG A 315 -26.53 -7.08 -19.55
C ARG A 315 -26.24 -5.61 -19.17
N ARG A 316 -25.05 -5.29 -18.71
CA ARG A 316 -24.59 -3.93 -18.41
C ARG A 316 -23.70 -3.38 -19.53
#